data_05a840fdccfaee9565666063e19cf2b0
#
_entry.id   05a840fdccfaee9565666063e19cf2b0
#
_cell.length_a   1.000
_cell.length_b   1.000
_cell.length_c   1.000
_cell.angle_alpha   90.00
_cell.angle_beta   90.00
_cell.angle_gamma   90.00
#
_symmetry.space_group_name_H-M   'P 1'
#
loop_
_entity.id
_entity.type
_entity.pdbx_description
1 polymer ?
#
loop_
_entity_poly.entity_id
_entity_poly.type
_entity_poly.pdbx_seq_one_letter_code
_entity_poly.pdbx_strand_id
1 'polypeptide(L)'
;MSMIEIRDLTYTYPGAEVPTLRGVDLEIERGDFLAIVGNNGCGKSTLCKVMNGLIPHFIAGEFTGTVEIDGASTLESEIGELAQKVGYVYQDFENQIVRPTVLDDASYACMNYAMKDYQEKGKQALKQCGLEGREQDYIWQLSGGQTHLLALAGAVSLQPDVLILDEPIAQLDPMHADRIYEVLRELNEKYGKTIIVIEHHTEYIADYCRNVLLLKDGHVEWKLPVGEALGRVEELRSCNIFPPQVTQAAYELEQNGTLAGKGGGLPATIEDGKKVFGNLTYQREEPFSGAGEKPLGEAVVSFRDVAVSYRSVKGEPRQIFRSLNLDLCKGEKIALIGSNGAGKSTLMKMMTGLLRPNAGNIRVKDVQVEETRPEKMSRYVSLVYQNPEDMFIKDSIEADISFAMQVRGEERWQERTRKLLERFHLTELKDRDGRLLSGGQMRRASLAIGVALDPEILLLDEPTANLDIATRKEIMRTLKEMEDITETVMIATHDMQLVCEWADRIIVLYQGEVIADGSRDEIFGNQEILDTVGIRPPEIFSMAQALDKKAYCYTIDEFVKGFGGK
;
A
#
# COMPACT_ATOMS: atom_id res chain seq x y z
N MET A 1 12.35 -10.17 30.67
CA MET A 1 13.80 -9.96 30.44
C MET A 1 13.90 -9.11 29.18
N SER A 2 14.69 -8.04 29.26
CA SER A 2 14.93 -7.17 28.12
C SER A 2 15.62 -7.94 27.00
N MET A 3 15.15 -7.78 25.76
CA MET A 3 15.77 -8.34 24.56
C MET A 3 16.60 -7.28 23.84
N ILE A 4 16.10 -6.05 23.81
CA ILE A 4 16.81 -4.89 23.30
C ILE A 4 16.72 -3.78 24.33
N GLU A 5 17.86 -3.17 24.66
CA GLU A 5 17.97 -2.04 25.56
C GLU A 5 18.75 -0.91 24.90
N ILE A 6 18.14 0.27 24.83
CA ILE A 6 18.71 1.48 24.23
C ILE A 6 18.70 2.56 25.32
N ARG A 7 19.85 3.24 25.54
CA ARG A 7 20.00 4.30 26.53
C ARG A 7 20.65 5.53 25.92
N ASP A 8 19.99 6.67 26.03
CA ASP A 8 20.43 8.02 25.59
C ASP A 8 21.02 8.02 24.16
N LEU A 9 20.39 7.28 23.25
CA LEU A 9 20.87 7.12 21.88
C LEU A 9 20.61 8.40 21.07
N THR A 10 21.70 8.99 20.58
CA THR A 10 21.64 10.08 19.62
C THR A 10 22.46 9.72 18.39
N TYR A 11 21.89 9.96 17.18
CA TYR A 11 22.55 9.62 15.93
C TYR A 11 22.32 10.70 14.86
N THR A 12 23.43 11.12 14.21
CA THR A 12 23.44 12.07 13.10
C THR A 12 24.12 11.47 11.88
N TYR A 13 23.43 11.49 10.72
CA TYR A 13 24.05 11.05 9.46
C TYR A 13 25.17 12.00 9.02
N PRO A 14 26.19 11.50 8.26
CA PRO A 14 27.26 12.35 7.74
C PRO A 14 26.70 13.50 6.89
N GLY A 15 27.13 14.71 7.21
CA GLY A 15 26.69 15.92 6.50
C GLY A 15 25.32 16.45 6.88
N ALA A 16 24.59 15.82 7.80
CA ALA A 16 23.37 16.36 8.36
C ALA A 16 23.70 17.35 9.49
N GLU A 17 22.96 18.47 9.56
CA GLU A 17 23.11 19.48 10.62
C GLU A 17 22.34 19.12 11.90
N VAL A 18 21.38 18.21 11.78
CA VAL A 18 20.45 17.88 12.86
C VAL A 18 20.43 16.36 13.08
N PRO A 19 20.50 15.90 14.34
CA PRO A 19 20.38 14.48 14.66
C PRO A 19 19.06 13.89 14.18
N THR A 20 19.12 12.68 13.63
CA THR A 20 17.95 11.90 13.21
C THR A 20 17.31 11.18 14.39
N LEU A 21 18.12 10.70 15.34
CA LEU A 21 17.65 10.16 16.62
C LEU A 21 18.22 11.02 17.73
N ARG A 22 17.42 11.29 18.80
CA ARG A 22 17.74 12.28 19.80
C ARG A 22 17.39 11.79 21.21
N GLY A 23 18.38 11.35 21.96
CA GLY A 23 18.20 10.91 23.35
C GLY A 23 17.13 9.82 23.45
N VAL A 24 17.23 8.79 22.62
CA VAL A 24 16.25 7.69 22.60
C VAL A 24 16.56 6.72 23.75
N ASP A 25 15.57 6.54 24.64
CA ASP A 25 15.51 5.49 25.63
C ASP A 25 14.41 4.50 25.25
N LEU A 26 14.75 3.20 25.14
CA LEU A 26 13.81 2.18 24.73
C LEU A 26 14.19 0.81 25.31
N GLU A 27 13.22 0.09 25.81
CA GLU A 27 13.33 -1.29 26.22
C GLU A 27 12.29 -2.14 25.48
N ILE A 28 12.74 -3.25 24.86
CA ILE A 28 11.88 -4.21 24.17
C ILE A 28 12.05 -5.57 24.85
N GLU A 29 10.96 -6.16 25.28
CA GLU A 29 10.96 -7.44 25.98
C GLU A 29 11.11 -8.61 25.00
N ARG A 30 11.67 -9.72 25.48
CA ARG A 30 11.74 -10.96 24.71
C ARG A 30 10.35 -11.48 24.39
N GLY A 31 10.12 -11.83 23.13
CA GLY A 31 8.82 -12.32 22.64
C GLY A 31 7.77 -11.22 22.46
N ASP A 32 8.16 -9.93 22.53
CA ASP A 32 7.25 -8.82 22.18
C ASP A 32 6.91 -8.84 20.67
N PHE A 33 5.75 -8.35 20.32
CA PHE A 33 5.36 -8.01 18.96
C PHE A 33 5.08 -6.51 18.93
N LEU A 34 6.09 -5.74 18.54
CA LEU A 34 6.11 -4.28 18.61
C LEU A 34 5.90 -3.65 17.24
N ALA A 35 4.95 -2.73 17.13
CA ALA A 35 4.85 -1.83 15.99
C ALA A 35 5.56 -0.50 16.28
N ILE A 36 6.37 -0.01 15.35
CA ILE A 36 6.96 1.33 15.36
C ILE A 36 6.18 2.20 14.38
N VAL A 37 5.55 3.25 14.89
CA VAL A 37 4.77 4.21 14.12
C VAL A 37 5.35 5.62 14.24
N GLY A 38 5.06 6.48 13.27
CA GLY A 38 5.54 7.87 13.21
C GLY A 38 5.55 8.42 11.80
N ASN A 39 5.69 9.72 11.66
CA ASN A 39 5.78 10.41 10.37
C ASN A 39 6.93 9.89 9.50
N ASN A 40 6.83 10.09 8.19
CA ASN A 40 7.95 9.85 7.29
C ASN A 40 9.13 10.76 7.66
N GLY A 41 10.35 10.17 7.69
CA GLY A 41 11.57 10.89 8.08
C GLY A 41 11.79 11.09 9.59
N CYS A 42 10.89 10.62 10.48
CA CYS A 42 11.07 10.77 11.93
C CYS A 42 12.16 9.86 12.55
N GLY A 43 12.76 8.94 11.76
CA GLY A 43 13.87 8.10 12.21
C GLY A 43 13.54 6.62 12.41
N LYS A 44 12.36 6.10 12.04
CA LYS A 44 11.96 4.69 12.23
C LYS A 44 12.97 3.68 11.67
N SER A 45 13.25 3.76 10.38
CA SER A 45 14.22 2.87 9.71
C SER A 45 15.65 3.09 10.23
N THR A 46 15.99 4.30 10.68
CA THR A 46 17.28 4.58 11.35
C THR A 46 17.37 3.84 12.69
N LEU A 47 16.33 3.90 13.51
CA LEU A 47 16.26 3.15 14.78
C LEU A 47 16.38 1.64 14.53
N CYS A 48 15.70 1.11 13.52
CA CYS A 48 15.82 -0.29 13.14
C CYS A 48 17.24 -0.67 12.68
N LYS A 49 17.91 0.21 11.91
CA LYS A 49 19.31 0.00 11.49
C LYS A 49 20.32 0.08 12.64
N VAL A 50 20.00 0.82 13.69
CA VAL A 50 20.79 0.80 14.92
C VAL A 50 20.62 -0.53 15.67
N MET A 51 19.37 -1.01 15.77
CA MET A 51 19.07 -2.28 16.46
C MET A 51 19.66 -3.51 15.77
N ASN A 52 19.94 -3.47 14.46
CA ASN A 52 20.60 -4.58 13.77
C ASN A 52 22.12 -4.41 13.60
N GLY A 53 22.69 -3.32 14.14
CA GLY A 53 24.12 -3.03 14.08
C GLY A 53 24.62 -2.46 12.76
N LEU A 54 23.78 -2.23 11.74
CA LEU A 54 24.21 -1.55 10.50
C LEU A 54 24.70 -0.13 10.79
N ILE A 55 24.11 0.54 11.76
CA ILE A 55 24.59 1.79 12.35
C ILE A 55 25.24 1.44 13.70
N PRO A 56 26.47 1.85 13.97
CA PRO A 56 27.34 2.67 13.13
C PRO A 56 28.34 1.87 12.26
N HIS A 57 28.31 0.53 12.24
CA HIS A 57 29.36 -0.30 11.63
C HIS A 57 29.51 -0.11 10.11
N PHE A 58 28.41 -0.03 9.36
CA PHE A 58 28.42 0.19 7.91
C PHE A 58 27.98 1.60 7.53
N ILE A 59 27.05 2.17 8.28
CA ILE A 59 26.56 3.51 8.04
C ILE A 59 27.19 4.41 9.10
N ALA A 60 28.30 5.04 8.73
CA ALA A 60 29.02 5.95 9.60
C ALA A 60 28.17 7.17 9.97
N GLY A 61 28.49 7.82 11.09
CA GLY A 61 27.81 9.01 11.58
C GLY A 61 28.26 9.33 13.01
N GLU A 62 27.74 10.42 13.56
CA GLU A 62 27.94 10.73 14.98
C GLU A 62 26.95 9.93 15.82
N PHE A 63 27.49 9.08 16.67
CA PHE A 63 26.73 8.15 17.50
C PHE A 63 27.10 8.32 18.97
N THR A 64 26.11 8.52 19.84
CA THR A 64 26.28 8.52 21.31
C THR A 64 25.20 7.67 21.97
N GLY A 65 25.43 7.27 23.21
CA GLY A 65 24.54 6.36 23.95
C GLY A 65 24.96 4.89 23.80
N THR A 66 24.10 3.99 24.26
CA THR A 66 24.36 2.53 24.24
C THR A 66 23.18 1.78 23.66
N VAL A 67 23.46 0.69 22.94
CA VAL A 67 22.47 -0.25 22.42
C VAL A 67 22.95 -1.67 22.71
N GLU A 68 22.12 -2.42 23.39
CA GLU A 68 22.40 -3.81 23.77
C GLU A 68 21.32 -4.74 23.20
N ILE A 69 21.72 -5.89 22.68
CA ILE A 69 20.86 -6.95 22.19
C ILE A 69 21.20 -8.23 22.95
N ASP A 70 20.24 -8.71 23.72
CA ASP A 70 20.44 -9.87 24.61
C ASP A 70 21.72 -9.73 25.46
N GLY A 71 21.91 -8.52 26.05
CA GLY A 71 23.05 -8.14 26.88
C GLY A 71 24.39 -7.96 26.15
N ALA A 72 24.41 -8.03 24.81
CA ALA A 72 25.61 -7.77 24.01
C ALA A 72 25.54 -6.35 23.40
N SER A 73 26.60 -5.55 23.65
CA SER A 73 26.72 -4.20 23.06
C SER A 73 26.86 -4.28 21.55
N THR A 74 26.03 -3.52 20.83
CA THR A 74 26.13 -3.45 19.35
C THR A 74 27.42 -2.78 18.89
N LEU A 75 28.03 -1.93 19.70
CA LEU A 75 29.28 -1.24 19.36
C LEU A 75 30.51 -2.17 19.50
N GLU A 76 30.45 -3.13 20.42
CA GLU A 76 31.56 -4.04 20.72
C GLU A 76 31.47 -5.38 19.97
N SER A 77 30.28 -5.74 19.50
CA SER A 77 30.02 -6.99 18.77
C SER A 77 30.34 -6.85 17.28
N GLU A 78 30.87 -7.93 16.67
CA GLU A 78 31.00 -7.98 15.23
C GLU A 78 29.61 -8.06 14.57
N ILE A 79 29.45 -7.42 13.42
CA ILE A 79 28.16 -7.38 12.71
C ILE A 79 27.67 -8.78 12.31
N GLY A 80 28.60 -9.70 12.06
CA GLY A 80 28.28 -11.10 11.80
C GLY A 80 27.66 -11.81 12.99
N GLU A 81 28.02 -11.45 14.22
CA GLU A 81 27.41 -11.98 15.44
C GLU A 81 26.01 -11.38 15.65
N LEU A 82 25.87 -10.07 15.43
CA LEU A 82 24.59 -9.39 15.52
C LEU A 82 23.57 -9.92 14.50
N ALA A 83 23.99 -10.20 13.27
CA ALA A 83 23.13 -10.75 12.21
C ALA A 83 22.62 -12.18 12.51
N GLN A 84 23.26 -12.93 13.42
CA GLN A 84 22.72 -14.19 13.93
C GLN A 84 21.64 -13.99 14.99
N LYS A 85 21.63 -12.83 15.67
CA LYS A 85 20.64 -12.49 16.71
C LYS A 85 19.45 -11.71 16.13
N VAL A 86 19.69 -10.87 15.12
CA VAL A 86 18.69 -9.98 14.53
C VAL A 86 18.60 -10.21 13.03
N GLY A 87 17.49 -10.78 12.59
CA GLY A 87 17.11 -10.83 11.17
C GLY A 87 16.44 -9.53 10.75
N TYR A 88 16.74 -9.06 9.55
CA TYR A 88 16.15 -7.82 9.00
C TYR A 88 15.55 -8.07 7.63
N VAL A 89 14.32 -7.62 7.43
CA VAL A 89 13.64 -7.61 6.12
C VAL A 89 13.43 -6.16 5.71
N TYR A 90 14.00 -5.79 4.57
CA TYR A 90 13.93 -4.42 4.03
C TYR A 90 12.59 -4.15 3.37
N GLN A 91 12.20 -2.87 3.30
CA GLN A 91 11.04 -2.40 2.56
C GLN A 91 11.10 -2.80 1.08
N ASP A 92 12.26 -2.69 0.46
CA ASP A 92 12.54 -3.18 -0.89
C ASP A 92 13.13 -4.60 -0.82
N PHE A 93 12.26 -5.58 -0.60
CA PHE A 93 12.62 -6.99 -0.42
C PHE A 93 13.22 -7.62 -1.69
N GLU A 94 12.90 -7.11 -2.89
CA GLU A 94 13.46 -7.63 -4.16
C GLU A 94 14.97 -7.47 -4.20
N ASN A 95 15.51 -6.38 -3.64
CA ASN A 95 16.94 -6.15 -3.52
C ASN A 95 17.63 -7.08 -2.49
N GLN A 96 16.87 -7.76 -1.65
CA GLN A 96 17.38 -8.73 -0.68
C GLN A 96 17.56 -10.12 -1.29
N ILE A 97 16.86 -10.45 -2.37
CA ILE A 97 16.91 -11.73 -3.05
C ILE A 97 18.08 -11.75 -4.04
N VAL A 98 19.04 -12.65 -3.82
CA VAL A 98 20.31 -12.66 -4.56
C VAL A 98 20.59 -13.97 -5.31
N ARG A 99 19.83 -15.04 -5.04
CA ARG A 99 20.05 -16.36 -5.64
C ARG A 99 18.91 -16.72 -6.60
N PRO A 100 19.20 -17.53 -7.65
CA PRO A 100 18.22 -17.82 -8.70
C PRO A 100 17.13 -18.81 -8.29
N THR A 101 17.36 -19.67 -7.27
CA THR A 101 16.38 -20.66 -6.81
C THR A 101 15.94 -20.36 -5.38
N VAL A 102 14.73 -20.79 -5.06
CA VAL A 102 14.07 -20.54 -3.76
C VAL A 102 14.89 -21.12 -2.61
N LEU A 103 15.39 -22.37 -2.74
CA LEU A 103 16.19 -22.97 -1.69
C LEU A 103 17.57 -22.31 -1.53
N ASP A 104 18.23 -21.99 -2.65
CA ASP A 104 19.55 -21.36 -2.60
C ASP A 104 19.48 -19.99 -1.94
N ASP A 105 18.40 -19.24 -2.20
CA ASP A 105 18.19 -17.93 -1.61
C ASP A 105 17.87 -18.03 -0.10
N ALA A 106 16.91 -18.86 0.27
CA ALA A 106 16.57 -19.10 1.67
C ALA A 106 17.76 -19.62 2.50
N SER A 107 18.68 -20.36 1.88
CA SER A 107 19.86 -20.93 2.53
C SER A 107 21.09 -20.01 2.52
N TYR A 108 21.02 -18.89 1.79
CA TYR A 108 22.20 -18.09 1.46
C TYR A 108 22.92 -17.53 2.68
N ALA A 109 22.17 -17.03 3.66
CA ALA A 109 22.76 -16.56 4.91
C ALA A 109 23.53 -17.68 5.65
N CYS A 110 22.91 -18.85 5.82
CA CYS A 110 23.55 -20.01 6.46
C CYS A 110 24.80 -20.49 5.72
N MET A 111 24.79 -20.42 4.39
CA MET A 111 25.95 -20.74 3.56
C MET A 111 27.10 -19.77 3.80
N ASN A 112 26.84 -18.47 3.92
CA ASN A 112 27.86 -17.46 4.19
C ASN A 112 28.54 -17.65 5.56
N TYR A 113 27.81 -18.21 6.54
CA TYR A 113 28.36 -18.62 7.84
C TYR A 113 29.04 -20.00 7.80
N ALA A 114 29.23 -20.58 6.61
CA ALA A 114 29.85 -21.90 6.42
C ALA A 114 29.17 -23.02 7.23
N MET A 115 27.88 -22.92 7.51
CA MET A 115 27.10 -23.94 8.21
C MET A 115 26.96 -25.18 7.33
N LYS A 116 27.31 -26.38 7.88
CA LYS A 116 27.25 -27.63 7.10
C LYS A 116 25.82 -28.04 6.74
N ASP A 117 24.85 -27.66 7.55
CA ASP A 117 23.43 -27.97 7.45
C ASP A 117 22.61 -26.82 6.79
N TYR A 118 23.26 -25.94 6.01
CA TYR A 118 22.66 -24.74 5.45
C TYR A 118 21.39 -25.01 4.63
N GLN A 119 21.36 -26.10 3.83
CA GLN A 119 20.18 -26.45 3.05
C GLN A 119 19.01 -26.92 3.91
N GLU A 120 19.28 -27.66 4.99
CA GLU A 120 18.21 -28.09 5.90
C GLU A 120 17.62 -26.91 6.67
N LYS A 121 18.47 -25.95 7.08
CA LYS A 121 18.01 -24.68 7.68
C LYS A 121 17.19 -23.86 6.70
N GLY A 122 17.60 -23.78 5.42
CA GLY A 122 16.82 -23.13 4.37
C GLY A 122 15.44 -23.79 4.16
N LYS A 123 15.38 -25.13 4.07
CA LYS A 123 14.11 -25.86 3.97
C LYS A 123 13.21 -25.63 5.18
N GLN A 124 13.78 -25.62 6.38
CA GLN A 124 13.02 -25.33 7.61
C GLN A 124 12.45 -23.92 7.58
N ALA A 125 13.23 -22.91 7.15
CA ALA A 125 12.77 -21.55 7.02
C ALA A 125 11.66 -21.41 5.94
N LEU A 126 11.82 -22.05 4.78
CA LEU A 126 10.79 -22.11 3.76
C LEU A 126 9.49 -22.72 4.28
N LYS A 127 9.58 -23.81 5.06
CA LYS A 127 8.40 -24.41 5.69
C LYS A 127 7.73 -23.48 6.69
N GLN A 128 8.50 -22.78 7.53
CA GLN A 128 7.97 -21.80 8.49
C GLN A 128 7.27 -20.63 7.79
N CYS A 129 7.77 -20.23 6.62
CA CYS A 129 7.18 -19.16 5.80
C CYS A 129 6.11 -19.65 4.81
N GLY A 130 5.74 -20.94 4.83
CA GLY A 130 4.67 -21.48 3.96
C GLY A 130 5.07 -21.66 2.49
N LEU A 131 6.36 -21.83 2.20
CA LEU A 131 6.92 -22.09 0.86
C LEU A 131 7.40 -23.55 0.69
N GLU A 132 6.95 -24.46 1.56
CA GLU A 132 7.26 -25.90 1.44
C GLU A 132 6.82 -26.46 0.09
N GLY A 133 7.67 -27.24 -0.57
CA GLY A 133 7.44 -27.81 -1.89
C GLY A 133 7.86 -26.93 -3.08
N ARG A 134 8.39 -25.73 -2.81
CA ARG A 134 8.88 -24.80 -3.83
C ARG A 134 10.39 -24.66 -3.91
N GLU A 135 11.11 -25.53 -3.25
CA GLU A 135 12.56 -25.48 -3.07
C GLU A 135 13.35 -25.40 -4.38
N GLN A 136 12.82 -26.05 -5.45
CA GLN A 136 13.44 -26.13 -6.76
C GLN A 136 12.94 -25.05 -7.74
N ASP A 137 11.95 -24.25 -7.33
CA ASP A 137 11.42 -23.19 -8.19
C ASP A 137 12.46 -22.08 -8.35
N TYR A 138 12.41 -21.43 -9.51
CA TYR A 138 13.15 -20.19 -9.72
C TYR A 138 12.39 -19.00 -9.11
N ILE A 139 13.11 -18.02 -8.60
CA ILE A 139 12.52 -16.83 -7.93
C ILE A 139 11.50 -16.10 -8.83
N TRP A 140 11.75 -16.03 -10.15
CA TRP A 140 10.81 -15.39 -11.10
C TRP A 140 9.53 -16.18 -11.37
N GLN A 141 9.38 -17.38 -10.82
CA GLN A 141 8.15 -18.18 -10.88
C GLN A 141 7.23 -17.88 -9.68
N LEU A 142 7.75 -17.20 -8.67
CA LEU A 142 6.99 -16.79 -7.49
C LEU A 142 6.06 -15.62 -7.81
N SER A 143 4.93 -15.57 -7.11
CA SER A 143 4.11 -14.35 -7.05
C SER A 143 4.77 -13.30 -6.14
N GLY A 144 4.37 -12.03 -6.26
CA GLY A 144 4.90 -10.96 -5.40
C GLY A 144 4.81 -11.30 -3.91
N GLY A 145 3.66 -11.79 -3.43
CA GLY A 145 3.53 -12.22 -2.03
C GLY A 145 4.43 -13.40 -1.65
N GLN A 146 4.65 -14.35 -2.56
CA GLN A 146 5.59 -15.45 -2.34
C GLN A 146 7.05 -14.98 -2.30
N THR A 147 7.37 -13.94 -3.05
CA THR A 147 8.70 -13.32 -3.03
C THR A 147 8.98 -12.64 -1.69
N HIS A 148 7.98 -11.97 -1.11
CA HIS A 148 8.07 -11.45 0.28
C HIS A 148 8.30 -12.56 1.30
N LEU A 149 7.55 -13.66 1.20
CA LEU A 149 7.75 -14.84 2.07
C LEU A 149 9.14 -15.46 1.91
N LEU A 150 9.73 -15.42 0.70
CA LEU A 150 11.10 -15.86 0.46
C LEU A 150 12.13 -14.97 1.15
N ALA A 151 11.98 -13.64 1.05
CA ALA A 151 12.84 -12.69 1.75
C ALA A 151 12.79 -12.90 3.28
N LEU A 152 11.57 -13.12 3.81
CA LEU A 152 11.37 -13.47 5.20
C LEU A 152 12.05 -14.81 5.56
N ALA A 153 11.92 -15.83 4.71
CA ALA A 153 12.57 -17.12 4.93
C ALA A 153 14.10 -16.99 4.98
N GLY A 154 14.68 -16.16 4.10
CA GLY A 154 16.11 -15.82 4.15
C GLY A 154 16.53 -15.23 5.50
N ALA A 155 15.76 -14.27 6.03
CA ALA A 155 16.01 -13.66 7.33
C ALA A 155 15.83 -14.65 8.50
N VAL A 156 14.85 -15.56 8.40
CA VAL A 156 14.55 -16.57 9.44
C VAL A 156 15.54 -17.74 9.43
N SER A 157 16.25 -17.99 8.34
CA SER A 157 17.08 -19.18 8.15
C SER A 157 18.20 -19.35 9.21
N LEU A 158 18.75 -18.23 9.68
CA LEU A 158 19.70 -18.22 10.81
C LEU A 158 19.04 -18.42 12.18
N GLN A 159 17.71 -18.46 12.22
CA GLN A 159 16.89 -18.58 13.44
C GLN A 159 17.12 -17.46 14.47
N PRO A 160 17.20 -16.20 14.06
CA PRO A 160 17.46 -15.09 14.96
C PRO A 160 16.39 -15.01 16.05
N ASP A 161 16.75 -14.42 17.21
CA ASP A 161 15.80 -14.18 18.30
C ASP A 161 14.90 -12.97 18.05
N VAL A 162 15.39 -12.01 17.25
CA VAL A 162 14.68 -10.79 16.87
C VAL A 162 14.50 -10.76 15.34
N LEU A 163 13.32 -10.38 14.89
CA LEU A 163 13.04 -10.09 13.49
C LEU A 163 12.54 -8.66 13.38
N ILE A 164 13.21 -7.87 12.55
CA ILE A 164 12.83 -6.50 12.22
C ILE A 164 12.33 -6.46 10.77
N LEU A 165 11.15 -5.92 10.55
CA LEU A 165 10.56 -5.79 9.21
C LEU A 165 10.18 -4.33 8.95
N ASP A 166 10.69 -3.79 7.86
CA ASP A 166 10.40 -2.42 7.44
C ASP A 166 9.30 -2.44 6.37
N GLU A 167 8.07 -2.09 6.76
CA GLU A 167 6.86 -2.09 5.92
C GLU A 167 6.61 -3.43 5.18
N PRO A 168 6.44 -4.55 5.91
CA PRO A 168 6.45 -5.90 5.35
C PRO A 168 5.30 -6.20 4.39
N ILE A 169 4.24 -5.39 4.35
CA ILE A 169 3.06 -5.59 3.50
C ILE A 169 2.89 -4.49 2.46
N ALA A 170 3.86 -3.60 2.30
CA ALA A 170 3.83 -2.60 1.26
C ALA A 170 3.64 -3.25 -0.12
N GLN A 171 2.73 -2.71 -0.95
CA GLN A 171 2.40 -3.19 -2.30
C GLN A 171 1.71 -4.56 -2.39
N LEU A 172 1.35 -5.19 -1.28
CA LEU A 172 0.62 -6.44 -1.27
C LEU A 172 -0.89 -6.22 -1.32
N ASP A 173 -1.58 -7.14 -1.99
CA ASP A 173 -3.02 -7.25 -1.82
C ASP A 173 -3.36 -7.80 -0.41
N PRO A 174 -4.59 -7.61 0.08
CA PRO A 174 -4.96 -7.99 1.44
C PRO A 174 -4.72 -9.46 1.77
N MET A 175 -4.95 -10.38 0.81
CA MET A 175 -4.78 -11.81 1.05
C MET A 175 -3.31 -12.18 1.29
N HIS A 176 -2.38 -11.57 0.55
CA HIS A 176 -0.95 -11.78 0.75
C HIS A 176 -0.44 -11.09 2.02
N ALA A 177 -0.96 -9.89 2.33
CA ALA A 177 -0.65 -9.18 3.56
C ALA A 177 -1.05 -9.99 4.80
N ASP A 178 -2.26 -10.57 4.81
CA ASP A 178 -2.72 -11.47 5.87
C ASP A 178 -1.77 -12.64 6.06
N ARG A 179 -1.35 -13.26 4.95
CA ARG A 179 -0.46 -14.41 5.02
C ARG A 179 0.88 -14.06 5.66
N ILE A 180 1.45 -12.88 5.37
CA ILE A 180 2.68 -12.41 6.02
C ILE A 180 2.47 -12.29 7.54
N TYR A 181 1.40 -11.59 7.96
CA TYR A 181 1.15 -11.39 9.40
C TYR A 181 0.79 -12.69 10.13
N GLU A 182 0.12 -13.64 9.49
CA GLU A 182 -0.08 -14.99 10.05
C GLU A 182 1.26 -15.70 10.29
N VAL A 183 2.20 -15.63 9.35
CA VAL A 183 3.54 -16.20 9.53
C VAL A 183 4.28 -15.50 10.66
N LEU A 184 4.22 -14.16 10.73
CA LEU A 184 4.84 -13.40 11.83
C LEU A 184 4.24 -13.77 13.19
N ARG A 185 2.93 -13.94 13.28
CA ARG A 185 2.24 -14.41 14.50
C ARG A 185 2.71 -15.81 14.89
N GLU A 186 2.80 -16.75 13.93
CA GLU A 186 3.35 -18.08 14.23
C GLU A 186 4.81 -18.02 14.73
N LEU A 187 5.65 -17.18 14.12
CA LEU A 187 7.04 -16.99 14.56
C LEU A 187 7.11 -16.42 15.99
N ASN A 188 6.22 -15.49 16.33
CA ASN A 188 6.14 -14.92 17.67
C ASN A 188 5.58 -15.93 18.69
N GLU A 189 4.36 -16.47 18.46
CA GLU A 189 3.65 -17.27 19.46
C GLU A 189 4.23 -18.69 19.62
N LYS A 190 4.56 -19.34 18.49
CA LYS A 190 5.00 -20.73 18.47
C LYS A 190 6.50 -20.90 18.64
N TYR A 191 7.29 -19.97 18.08
CA TYR A 191 8.75 -20.03 18.11
C TYR A 191 9.37 -19.00 19.06
N GLY A 192 8.56 -18.18 19.74
CA GLY A 192 9.02 -17.24 20.78
C GLY A 192 9.87 -16.09 20.26
N LYS A 193 9.78 -15.77 18.95
CA LYS A 193 10.58 -14.69 18.35
C LYS A 193 10.07 -13.33 18.77
N THR A 194 10.97 -12.39 19.00
CA THR A 194 10.65 -10.98 19.17
C THR A 194 10.47 -10.36 17.80
N ILE A 195 9.30 -9.76 17.53
CA ILE A 195 8.98 -9.18 16.23
C ILE A 195 8.87 -7.67 16.37
N ILE A 196 9.52 -6.93 15.48
CA ILE A 196 9.46 -5.48 15.39
C ILE A 196 9.06 -5.13 13.95
N VAL A 197 7.95 -4.42 13.78
CA VAL A 197 7.50 -3.97 12.47
C VAL A 197 7.42 -2.46 12.41
N ILE A 198 7.88 -1.85 11.32
CA ILE A 198 7.46 -0.51 10.94
C ILE A 198 6.21 -0.68 10.11
N GLU A 199 5.09 -0.08 10.51
CA GLU A 199 3.83 -0.31 9.84
C GLU A 199 2.95 0.95 9.84
N HIS A 200 2.20 1.15 8.77
CA HIS A 200 1.25 2.25 8.60
C HIS A 200 -0.22 1.79 8.63
N HIS A 201 -0.47 0.50 8.42
CA HIS A 201 -1.80 -0.10 8.46
C HIS A 201 -2.18 -0.46 9.90
N THR A 202 -2.90 0.46 10.55
CA THR A 202 -3.25 0.35 11.97
C THR A 202 -4.17 -0.81 12.28
N GLU A 203 -4.92 -1.32 11.31
CA GLU A 203 -5.72 -2.53 11.42
C GLU A 203 -4.84 -3.76 11.69
N TYR A 204 -3.72 -3.92 10.97
CA TYR A 204 -2.76 -5.01 11.23
C TYR A 204 -2.05 -4.82 12.57
N ILE A 205 -1.76 -3.57 12.94
CA ILE A 205 -1.20 -3.27 14.28
C ILE A 205 -2.17 -3.72 15.36
N ALA A 206 -3.46 -3.41 15.22
CA ALA A 206 -4.50 -3.76 16.18
C ALA A 206 -4.68 -5.29 16.33
N ASP A 207 -4.63 -6.02 15.20
CA ASP A 207 -4.89 -7.46 15.18
C ASP A 207 -3.69 -8.32 15.60
N TYR A 208 -2.45 -7.84 15.43
CA TYR A 208 -1.26 -8.67 15.59
C TYR A 208 -0.25 -8.16 16.62
N CYS A 209 -0.13 -6.84 16.83
CA CYS A 209 0.88 -6.30 17.74
C CYS A 209 0.39 -6.25 19.18
N ARG A 210 1.33 -6.39 20.13
CA ARG A 210 1.04 -6.24 21.58
C ARG A 210 1.28 -4.81 22.04
N ASN A 211 2.34 -4.20 21.55
CA ASN A 211 2.75 -2.85 21.91
C ASN A 211 2.96 -1.99 20.66
N VAL A 212 2.81 -0.69 20.84
CA VAL A 212 3.07 0.33 19.81
C VAL A 212 4.07 1.34 20.38
N LEU A 213 5.08 1.68 19.60
CA LEU A 213 6.04 2.74 19.85
C LEU A 213 5.73 3.93 18.93
N LEU A 214 5.49 5.11 19.47
CA LEU A 214 5.42 6.35 18.70
C LEU A 214 6.78 7.03 18.68
N LEU A 215 7.34 7.16 17.47
CA LEU A 215 8.54 7.95 17.20
C LEU A 215 8.14 9.26 16.53
N LYS A 216 8.57 10.40 17.12
CA LYS A 216 8.28 11.73 16.61
C LYS A 216 9.55 12.58 16.64
N ASP A 217 9.92 13.19 15.51
CA ASP A 217 11.07 14.09 15.39
C ASP A 217 12.39 13.55 16.00
N GLY A 218 12.59 12.23 15.90
CA GLY A 218 13.75 11.53 16.43
C GLY A 218 13.67 11.12 17.90
N HIS A 219 12.56 11.40 18.59
CA HIS A 219 12.33 11.04 19.98
C HIS A 219 11.29 9.92 20.13
N VAL A 220 11.44 9.07 21.11
CA VAL A 220 10.39 8.15 21.56
C VAL A 220 9.43 8.94 22.45
N GLU A 221 8.21 9.17 21.96
CA GLU A 221 7.16 9.82 22.73
C GLU A 221 6.59 8.86 23.79
N TRP A 222 6.32 7.63 23.41
CA TRP A 222 5.85 6.56 24.27
C TRP A 222 5.94 5.17 23.62
N LYS A 223 5.96 4.14 24.47
CA LYS A 223 5.69 2.74 24.14
C LYS A 223 4.52 2.27 25.00
N LEU A 224 3.41 1.87 24.39
CA LEU A 224 2.15 1.54 25.08
C LEU A 224 1.55 0.23 24.54
N PRO A 225 0.71 -0.45 25.35
CA PRO A 225 -0.13 -1.54 24.84
C PRO A 225 -1.01 -1.06 23.69
N VAL A 226 -1.24 -1.94 22.70
CA VAL A 226 -1.90 -1.59 21.43
C VAL A 226 -3.25 -0.89 21.62
N GLY A 227 -4.11 -1.38 22.52
CA GLY A 227 -5.42 -0.76 22.76
C GLY A 227 -5.36 0.64 23.34
N GLU A 228 -4.38 0.92 24.23
CA GLU A 228 -4.16 2.27 24.77
C GLU A 228 -3.56 3.19 23.70
N ALA A 229 -2.57 2.69 22.98
CA ALA A 229 -1.86 3.43 21.94
C ALA A 229 -2.82 3.91 20.83
N LEU A 230 -3.61 2.99 20.26
CA LEU A 230 -4.54 3.31 19.19
C LEU A 230 -5.73 4.16 19.65
N GLY A 231 -6.04 4.16 20.95
CA GLY A 231 -7.03 5.04 21.55
C GLY A 231 -6.61 6.51 21.65
N ARG A 232 -5.30 6.84 21.47
CA ARG A 232 -4.79 8.23 21.49
C ARG A 232 -5.02 8.96 20.15
N VAL A 233 -6.29 9.05 19.73
CA VAL A 233 -6.69 9.48 18.38
C VAL A 233 -6.09 10.82 17.97
N GLU A 234 -6.19 11.86 18.79
CA GLU A 234 -5.70 13.22 18.47
C GLU A 234 -4.17 13.26 18.33
N GLU A 235 -3.48 12.55 19.22
CA GLU A 235 -2.02 12.49 19.23
C GLU A 235 -1.51 11.77 17.97
N LEU A 236 -2.09 10.64 17.63
CA LEU A 236 -1.76 9.91 16.41
C LEU A 236 -2.09 10.72 15.14
N ARG A 237 -3.26 11.37 15.09
CA ARG A 237 -3.63 12.26 13.97
C ARG A 237 -2.65 13.42 13.81
N SER A 238 -2.11 13.97 14.91
CA SER A 238 -1.09 15.03 14.87
C SER A 238 0.22 14.56 14.21
N CYS A 239 0.46 13.24 14.23
CA CYS A 239 1.58 12.56 13.58
C CYS A 239 1.20 11.93 12.25
N ASN A 240 0.08 12.32 11.63
CA ASN A 240 -0.46 11.75 10.40
C ASN A 240 -0.69 10.23 10.44
N ILE A 241 -0.88 9.68 11.65
CA ILE A 241 -1.24 8.28 11.86
C ILE A 241 -2.73 8.22 12.14
N PHE A 242 -3.45 7.41 11.41
CA PHE A 242 -4.89 7.27 11.57
C PHE A 242 -5.18 5.92 12.25
N PRO A 243 -5.77 5.94 13.46
CA PRO A 243 -6.22 4.71 14.12
C PRO A 243 -7.19 3.90 13.25
N PRO A 244 -7.47 2.63 13.59
CA PRO A 244 -8.48 1.83 12.90
C PRO A 244 -9.81 2.59 12.74
N GLN A 245 -10.54 2.33 11.67
CA GLN A 245 -11.79 3.06 11.39
C GLN A 245 -12.83 2.86 12.50
N VAL A 246 -12.86 1.68 13.13
CA VAL A 246 -13.72 1.43 14.31
C VAL A 246 -13.36 2.33 15.50
N THR A 247 -12.06 2.58 15.73
CA THR A 247 -11.58 3.49 16.78
C THR A 247 -12.01 4.93 16.48
N GLN A 248 -11.81 5.36 15.24
CA GLN A 248 -12.17 6.71 14.81
C GLN A 248 -13.68 6.93 14.89
N ALA A 249 -14.50 5.97 14.46
CA ALA A 249 -15.95 6.03 14.55
C ALA A 249 -16.43 6.12 16.01
N ALA A 250 -15.83 5.34 16.91
CA ALA A 250 -16.17 5.39 18.33
C ALA A 250 -15.81 6.74 18.93
N TYR A 251 -14.62 7.28 18.61
CA TYR A 251 -14.19 8.59 19.03
C TYR A 251 -15.18 9.70 18.59
N GLU A 252 -15.61 9.69 17.33
CA GLU A 252 -16.57 10.67 16.82
C GLU A 252 -17.96 10.53 17.46
N LEU A 253 -18.42 9.30 17.73
CA LEU A 253 -19.67 9.04 18.43
C LEU A 253 -19.61 9.44 19.92
N GLU A 254 -18.45 9.39 20.56
CA GLU A 254 -18.25 9.96 21.91
C GLU A 254 -18.29 11.48 21.89
N GLN A 255 -17.61 12.12 20.94
CA GLN A 255 -17.57 13.58 20.81
C GLN A 255 -18.96 14.18 20.53
N ASN A 256 -19.80 13.51 19.78
CA ASN A 256 -21.18 13.95 19.52
C ASN A 256 -22.20 13.54 20.61
N GLY A 257 -21.74 12.85 21.67
CA GLY A 257 -22.56 12.44 22.82
C GLY A 257 -23.47 11.23 22.60
N THR A 258 -23.33 10.52 21.48
CA THR A 258 -24.11 9.30 21.19
C THR A 258 -23.62 8.12 22.04
N LEU A 259 -22.30 7.97 22.18
CA LEU A 259 -21.70 7.04 23.11
C LEU A 259 -21.42 7.79 24.43
N ALA A 260 -22.02 7.33 25.52
CA ALA A 260 -21.60 7.79 26.83
C ALA A 260 -20.19 7.27 27.10
N GLY A 261 -19.24 8.12 27.42
CA GLY A 261 -17.86 7.75 27.77
C GLY A 261 -17.87 6.73 28.92
N LYS A 262 -18.05 5.48 28.58
CA LYS A 262 -17.88 4.36 29.51
C LYS A 262 -16.39 4.16 29.61
N GLY A 263 -15.75 4.44 30.73
CA GLY A 263 -14.32 4.37 31.01
C GLY A 263 -13.57 3.06 30.65
N GLY A 264 -13.86 2.48 29.48
CA GLY A 264 -13.35 1.21 28.97
C GLY A 264 -12.43 1.30 27.76
N GLY A 265 -11.96 2.49 27.36
CA GLY A 265 -11.14 2.67 26.17
C GLY A 265 -11.92 2.59 24.86
N LEU A 266 -11.33 3.14 23.78
CA LEU A 266 -11.89 3.04 22.43
C LEU A 266 -11.62 1.64 21.83
N PRO A 267 -12.53 1.09 21.00
CA PRO A 267 -12.31 -0.20 20.36
C PRO A 267 -11.16 -0.11 19.34
N ALA A 268 -10.27 -1.08 19.32
CA ALA A 268 -9.20 -1.15 18.35
C ALA A 268 -9.48 -2.15 17.21
N THR A 269 -10.39 -3.10 17.44
CA THR A 269 -10.76 -4.17 16.50
C THR A 269 -12.27 -4.21 16.26
N ILE A 270 -12.70 -4.90 15.20
CA ILE A 270 -14.13 -5.13 14.94
C ILE A 270 -14.79 -5.87 16.11
N GLU A 271 -14.10 -6.83 16.74
CA GLU A 271 -14.64 -7.59 17.88
C GLU A 271 -14.87 -6.70 19.11
N ASP A 272 -14.00 -5.75 19.35
CA ASP A 272 -14.20 -4.75 20.41
C ASP A 272 -15.30 -3.75 20.03
N GLY A 273 -15.34 -3.36 18.74
CA GLY A 273 -16.41 -2.53 18.19
C GLY A 273 -17.79 -3.13 18.40
N LYS A 274 -17.97 -4.43 18.20
CA LYS A 274 -19.26 -5.13 18.49
C LYS A 274 -19.70 -4.94 19.94
N LYS A 275 -18.78 -4.94 20.89
CA LYS A 275 -19.10 -4.73 22.33
C LYS A 275 -19.49 -3.28 22.60
N VAL A 276 -18.80 -2.32 21.97
CA VAL A 276 -19.02 -0.88 22.16
C VAL A 276 -20.30 -0.40 21.47
N PHE A 277 -20.49 -0.80 20.21
CA PHE A 277 -21.61 -0.36 19.35
C PHE A 277 -22.85 -1.25 19.45
N GLY A 278 -22.80 -2.40 20.13
CA GLY A 278 -23.85 -3.41 20.12
C GLY A 278 -25.24 -2.95 20.56
N ASN A 279 -25.36 -1.79 21.24
CA ASN A 279 -26.62 -1.18 21.61
C ASN A 279 -27.11 -0.10 20.62
N LEU A 280 -26.32 0.20 19.60
CA LEU A 280 -26.70 1.17 18.56
C LEU A 280 -27.61 0.49 17.54
N THR A 281 -28.56 1.23 17.02
CA THR A 281 -29.47 0.77 15.99
C THR A 281 -29.26 1.58 14.73
N TYR A 282 -29.21 0.91 13.59
CA TYR A 282 -29.13 1.57 12.29
C TYR A 282 -30.44 2.30 12.00
N GLN A 283 -30.38 3.59 11.72
CA GLN A 283 -31.56 4.47 11.68
C GLN A 283 -31.97 4.91 10.28
N ARG A 284 -31.28 4.44 9.22
CA ARG A 284 -31.59 4.84 7.84
C ARG A 284 -32.33 3.74 7.10
N GLU A 285 -33.37 4.14 6.37
CA GLU A 285 -34.12 3.25 5.47
C GLU A 285 -33.52 3.26 4.05
N GLU A 286 -32.83 4.36 3.64
CA GLU A 286 -32.21 4.50 2.34
C GLU A 286 -30.69 4.40 2.44
N PRO A 287 -30.03 3.73 1.47
CA PRO A 287 -28.57 3.67 1.42
C PRO A 287 -27.95 5.07 1.21
N PHE A 288 -26.68 5.24 1.65
CA PHE A 288 -25.95 6.48 1.44
C PHE A 288 -25.55 6.70 -0.03
N SER A 289 -25.55 5.67 -0.85
CA SER A 289 -25.23 5.76 -2.26
C SER A 289 -26.28 6.59 -2.98
N GLY A 290 -25.92 7.78 -3.37
CA GLY A 290 -26.61 8.56 -4.39
C GLY A 290 -26.48 8.00 -5.80
N ALA A 291 -26.25 6.70 -5.94
CA ALA A 291 -26.30 5.95 -7.17
C ALA A 291 -27.78 5.70 -7.55
N GLY A 292 -28.51 6.79 -7.76
CA GLY A 292 -29.57 6.71 -8.73
C GLY A 292 -28.94 6.29 -10.04
N GLU A 293 -29.57 5.35 -10.76
CA GLU A 293 -29.20 4.96 -12.11
C GLU A 293 -28.94 6.23 -12.93
N LYS A 294 -27.65 6.67 -12.97
CA LYS A 294 -27.26 7.65 -13.99
C LYS A 294 -27.52 6.93 -15.31
N PRO A 295 -28.31 7.51 -16.23
CA PRO A 295 -28.49 6.90 -17.53
C PRO A 295 -27.08 6.66 -18.08
N LEU A 296 -26.78 5.41 -18.44
CA LEU A 296 -25.52 5.05 -19.07
C LEU A 296 -25.32 6.00 -20.25
N GLY A 297 -24.29 6.84 -20.18
CA GLY A 297 -23.91 7.75 -21.25
C GLY A 297 -23.53 6.98 -22.51
N GLU A 298 -23.17 7.69 -23.57
CA GLU A 298 -22.63 7.10 -24.78
C GLU A 298 -21.35 6.31 -24.45
N ALA A 299 -21.23 5.09 -24.99
CA ALA A 299 -20.04 4.26 -24.81
C ALA A 299 -18.82 4.95 -25.48
N VAL A 300 -17.86 5.36 -24.68
CA VAL A 300 -16.60 5.98 -25.14
C VAL A 300 -15.47 4.97 -25.34
N VAL A 301 -15.54 3.79 -24.71
CA VAL A 301 -14.65 2.65 -24.98
C VAL A 301 -15.50 1.41 -25.12
N SER A 302 -15.19 0.58 -26.12
CA SER A 302 -15.86 -0.71 -26.32
C SER A 302 -14.83 -1.79 -26.62
N PHE A 303 -14.87 -2.87 -25.84
CA PHE A 303 -14.15 -4.11 -26.09
C PHE A 303 -15.12 -5.16 -26.64
N ARG A 304 -14.77 -5.86 -27.73
CA ARG A 304 -15.59 -6.91 -28.33
C ARG A 304 -14.74 -8.13 -28.64
N ASP A 305 -15.01 -9.22 -27.91
CA ASP A 305 -14.35 -10.51 -28.03
C ASP A 305 -12.81 -10.43 -27.97
N VAL A 306 -12.30 -9.54 -27.13
CA VAL A 306 -10.88 -9.24 -27.09
C VAL A 306 -10.10 -10.35 -26.39
N ALA A 307 -9.11 -10.89 -27.12
CA ALA A 307 -8.15 -11.87 -26.59
C ALA A 307 -6.74 -11.29 -26.59
N VAL A 308 -6.01 -11.50 -25.49
CA VAL A 308 -4.60 -11.11 -25.39
C VAL A 308 -3.79 -12.11 -24.59
N SER A 309 -2.56 -12.37 -25.05
CA SER A 309 -1.58 -13.21 -24.38
C SER A 309 -0.18 -12.60 -24.46
N TYR A 310 0.62 -12.82 -23.44
CA TYR A 310 2.04 -12.49 -23.46
C TYR A 310 2.87 -13.70 -23.88
N ARG A 311 3.91 -13.44 -24.69
CA ARG A 311 4.87 -14.48 -25.05
C ARG A 311 5.70 -14.87 -23.84
N SER A 312 5.76 -16.15 -23.53
CA SER A 312 6.70 -16.68 -22.53
C SER A 312 8.07 -16.91 -23.17
N VAL A 313 9.15 -16.66 -22.42
CA VAL A 313 10.52 -16.96 -22.88
C VAL A 313 10.76 -18.47 -22.97
N LYS A 314 10.11 -19.26 -22.12
CA LYS A 314 10.13 -20.72 -22.10
C LYS A 314 8.75 -21.23 -21.71
N GLY A 315 7.97 -21.76 -22.67
CA GLY A 315 6.68 -22.38 -22.42
C GLY A 315 5.54 -21.82 -23.26
N GLU A 316 4.31 -22.19 -22.92
CA GLU A 316 3.09 -21.75 -23.57
C GLU A 316 2.85 -20.24 -23.33
N PRO A 317 2.25 -19.51 -24.30
CA PRO A 317 1.89 -18.11 -24.10
C PRO A 317 0.96 -17.95 -22.88
N ARG A 318 1.27 -16.99 -22.02
CA ARG A 318 0.40 -16.69 -20.87
C ARG A 318 -0.81 -15.92 -21.35
N GLN A 319 -1.95 -16.59 -21.40
CA GLN A 319 -3.24 -16.00 -21.72
C GLN A 319 -3.66 -15.05 -20.58
N ILE A 320 -4.01 -13.80 -20.93
CA ILE A 320 -4.55 -12.82 -19.98
C ILE A 320 -6.06 -12.70 -20.18
N PHE A 321 -6.51 -12.34 -21.38
CA PHE A 321 -7.93 -12.30 -21.72
C PHE A 321 -8.23 -13.31 -22.84
N ARG A 322 -9.37 -14.01 -22.74
CA ARG A 322 -9.82 -14.97 -23.76
C ARG A 322 -10.88 -14.37 -24.68
N SER A 323 -11.85 -13.67 -24.14
CA SER A 323 -12.95 -13.01 -24.82
C SER A 323 -13.52 -11.92 -23.95
N LEU A 324 -12.76 -10.82 -23.83
CA LEU A 324 -13.20 -9.67 -23.02
C LEU A 324 -14.25 -8.87 -23.79
N ASN A 325 -15.41 -8.65 -23.17
CA ASN A 325 -16.46 -7.77 -23.59
C ASN A 325 -16.74 -6.74 -22.49
N LEU A 326 -16.59 -5.44 -22.79
CA LEU A 326 -16.74 -4.38 -21.80
C LEU A 326 -17.04 -3.06 -22.51
N ASP A 327 -17.96 -2.28 -21.95
CA ASP A 327 -18.21 -0.90 -22.36
C ASP A 327 -17.93 0.06 -21.21
N LEU A 328 -17.25 1.18 -21.50
CA LEU A 328 -17.08 2.30 -20.59
C LEU A 328 -17.83 3.48 -21.16
N CYS A 329 -18.62 4.15 -20.33
CA CYS A 329 -19.46 5.25 -20.75
C CYS A 329 -18.87 6.61 -20.38
N LYS A 330 -19.28 7.63 -21.11
CA LYS A 330 -18.87 9.02 -20.88
C LYS A 330 -19.31 9.50 -19.50
N GLY A 331 -18.40 10.12 -18.75
CA GLY A 331 -18.68 10.72 -17.45
C GLY A 331 -18.64 9.76 -16.27
N GLU A 332 -18.21 8.49 -16.49
CA GLU A 332 -18.11 7.51 -15.40
C GLU A 332 -16.82 7.67 -14.60
N LYS A 333 -16.92 7.47 -13.28
CA LYS A 333 -15.82 7.25 -12.35
C LYS A 333 -15.74 5.77 -12.04
N ILE A 334 -14.80 5.10 -12.66
CA ILE A 334 -14.71 3.64 -12.65
C ILE A 334 -13.55 3.18 -11.77
N ALA A 335 -13.81 2.31 -10.82
CA ALA A 335 -12.79 1.53 -10.15
C ALA A 335 -12.64 0.17 -10.82
N LEU A 336 -11.43 -0.16 -11.25
CA LEU A 336 -11.06 -1.46 -11.78
C LEU A 336 -10.30 -2.22 -10.68
N ILE A 337 -10.95 -3.20 -10.06
CA ILE A 337 -10.40 -3.97 -8.96
C ILE A 337 -10.16 -5.42 -9.35
N GLY A 338 -9.29 -6.12 -8.62
CA GLY A 338 -8.95 -7.52 -8.87
C GLY A 338 -7.57 -7.86 -8.34
N SER A 339 -7.29 -9.15 -8.19
CA SER A 339 -6.00 -9.64 -7.70
C SER A 339 -4.83 -9.23 -8.60
N ASN A 340 -3.60 -9.34 -8.07
CA ASN A 340 -2.40 -9.13 -8.86
C ASN A 340 -2.34 -10.13 -10.02
N GLY A 341 -2.08 -9.62 -11.22
CA GLY A 341 -2.06 -10.43 -12.43
C GLY A 341 -3.43 -10.71 -13.08
N ALA A 342 -4.54 -10.17 -12.56
CA ALA A 342 -5.87 -10.31 -13.15
C ALA A 342 -6.03 -9.65 -14.53
N GLY A 343 -5.12 -8.72 -14.90
CA GLY A 343 -5.12 -8.08 -16.21
C GLY A 343 -5.42 -6.58 -16.19
N LYS A 344 -5.49 -5.92 -15.01
CA LYS A 344 -5.81 -4.49 -14.87
C LYS A 344 -4.94 -3.59 -15.75
N SER A 345 -3.63 -3.61 -15.56
CA SER A 345 -2.69 -2.81 -16.36
C SER A 345 -2.66 -3.22 -17.84
N THR A 346 -2.94 -4.50 -18.14
CA THR A 346 -3.06 -4.99 -19.53
C THR A 346 -4.26 -4.34 -20.22
N LEU A 347 -5.42 -4.28 -19.55
CA LEU A 347 -6.62 -3.62 -20.05
C LEU A 347 -6.35 -2.14 -20.34
N MET A 348 -5.70 -1.43 -19.41
CA MET A 348 -5.37 -0.02 -19.61
C MET A 348 -4.38 0.20 -20.76
N LYS A 349 -3.33 -0.63 -20.88
CA LYS A 349 -2.38 -0.56 -21.99
C LYS A 349 -3.02 -0.83 -23.35
N MET A 350 -4.06 -1.66 -23.42
CA MET A 350 -4.82 -1.87 -24.64
C MET A 350 -5.60 -0.61 -25.04
N MET A 351 -6.25 0.09 -24.11
CA MET A 351 -6.98 1.33 -24.43
C MET A 351 -6.09 2.43 -24.97
N THR A 352 -4.83 2.49 -24.54
CA THR A 352 -3.86 3.47 -25.05
C THR A 352 -3.18 3.06 -26.35
N GLY A 353 -3.43 1.85 -26.85
CA GLY A 353 -2.75 1.29 -28.02
C GLY A 353 -1.31 0.87 -27.79
N LEU A 354 -0.81 0.93 -26.53
CA LEU A 354 0.52 0.44 -26.15
C LEU A 354 0.62 -1.08 -26.25
N LEU A 355 -0.51 -1.77 -26.11
CA LEU A 355 -0.63 -3.21 -26.30
C LEU A 355 -1.76 -3.47 -27.28
N ARG A 356 -1.49 -4.32 -28.28
CA ARG A 356 -2.50 -4.74 -29.25
C ARG A 356 -3.07 -6.09 -28.86
N PRO A 357 -4.39 -6.31 -29.03
CA PRO A 357 -5.00 -7.59 -28.82
C PRO A 357 -4.53 -8.62 -29.89
N ASN A 358 -4.60 -9.91 -29.56
CA ASN A 358 -4.35 -11.00 -30.51
C ASN A 358 -5.59 -11.26 -31.38
N ALA A 359 -6.80 -10.99 -30.84
CA ALA A 359 -8.09 -11.11 -31.53
C ALA A 359 -9.11 -10.18 -30.89
N GLY A 360 -10.22 -9.95 -31.59
CA GLY A 360 -11.26 -9.02 -31.17
C GLY A 360 -10.97 -7.59 -31.60
N ASN A 361 -11.81 -6.65 -31.17
CA ASN A 361 -11.70 -5.23 -31.53
C ASN A 361 -11.86 -4.34 -30.31
N ILE A 362 -11.06 -3.27 -30.27
CA ILE A 362 -11.16 -2.23 -29.25
C ILE A 362 -11.43 -0.90 -29.94
N ARG A 363 -12.53 -0.26 -29.58
CA ARG A 363 -12.88 1.06 -30.08
C ARG A 363 -12.84 2.08 -28.95
N VAL A 364 -12.18 3.19 -29.19
CA VAL A 364 -12.19 4.37 -28.33
C VAL A 364 -12.84 5.48 -29.14
N LYS A 365 -14.05 5.88 -28.74
CA LYS A 365 -14.92 6.75 -29.56
C LYS A 365 -15.08 6.20 -30.99
N ASP A 366 -14.65 6.97 -31.97
CA ASP A 366 -14.74 6.61 -33.39
C ASP A 366 -13.48 5.96 -33.94
N VAL A 367 -12.51 5.65 -33.05
CA VAL A 367 -11.17 5.20 -33.45
C VAL A 367 -10.96 3.73 -33.07
N GLN A 368 -10.55 2.92 -34.05
CA GLN A 368 -10.10 1.55 -33.81
C GLN A 368 -8.66 1.57 -33.29
N VAL A 369 -8.44 0.97 -32.12
CA VAL A 369 -7.12 0.97 -31.45
C VAL A 369 -6.10 0.19 -32.29
N GLU A 370 -6.50 -0.94 -32.89
CA GLU A 370 -5.61 -1.81 -33.67
C GLU A 370 -5.04 -1.10 -34.91
N GLU A 371 -5.77 -0.14 -35.46
CA GLU A 371 -5.40 0.61 -36.67
C GLU A 371 -4.66 1.91 -36.36
N THR A 372 -4.61 2.29 -35.07
CA THR A 372 -4.13 3.62 -34.65
C THR A 372 -2.81 3.50 -33.89
N ARG A 373 -1.91 4.46 -34.09
CA ARG A 373 -0.66 4.54 -33.33
C ARG A 373 -0.89 5.14 -31.94
N PRO A 374 -0.12 4.72 -30.92
CA PRO A 374 -0.25 5.25 -29.55
C PRO A 374 -0.18 6.79 -29.46
N GLU A 375 0.64 7.43 -30.31
CA GLU A 375 0.79 8.88 -30.32
C GLU A 375 -0.51 9.60 -30.78
N LYS A 376 -1.35 8.93 -31.55
CA LYS A 376 -2.66 9.45 -31.92
C LYS A 376 -3.70 9.12 -30.85
N MET A 377 -3.62 7.94 -30.24
CA MET A 377 -4.50 7.52 -29.15
C MET A 377 -4.41 8.45 -27.95
N SER A 378 -3.21 8.99 -27.65
CA SER A 378 -3.01 9.90 -26.53
C SER A 378 -3.73 11.26 -26.64
N ARG A 379 -4.51 11.50 -27.71
CA ARG A 379 -5.50 12.61 -27.79
C ARG A 379 -6.78 12.28 -27.02
N TYR A 380 -7.11 11.01 -26.91
CA TYR A 380 -8.35 10.54 -26.32
C TYR A 380 -8.13 9.97 -24.94
N VAL A 381 -7.03 9.20 -24.76
CA VAL A 381 -6.74 8.43 -23.54
C VAL A 381 -5.34 8.74 -23.05
N SER A 382 -5.25 9.08 -21.78
CA SER A 382 -3.95 9.20 -21.06
C SER A 382 -3.84 8.13 -19.99
N LEU A 383 -2.64 7.60 -19.79
CA LEU A 383 -2.32 6.60 -18.76
C LEU A 383 -1.24 7.16 -17.83
N VAL A 384 -1.55 7.22 -16.54
CA VAL A 384 -0.59 7.49 -15.48
C VAL A 384 -0.15 6.17 -14.89
N TYR A 385 1.15 5.91 -14.90
CA TYR A 385 1.72 4.64 -14.46
C TYR A 385 1.76 4.48 -12.94
N GLN A 386 1.82 3.23 -12.51
CA GLN A 386 1.96 2.88 -11.09
C GLN A 386 3.23 3.47 -10.49
N ASN A 387 4.38 3.35 -11.19
CA ASN A 387 5.61 4.04 -10.79
C ASN A 387 5.62 5.45 -11.38
N PRO A 388 5.51 6.52 -10.56
CA PRO A 388 5.50 7.89 -11.08
C PRO A 388 6.81 8.29 -11.77
N GLU A 389 7.95 7.65 -11.46
CA GLU A 389 9.24 7.92 -12.09
C GLU A 389 9.20 7.67 -13.60
N ASP A 390 8.41 6.70 -14.06
CA ASP A 390 8.26 6.35 -15.48
C ASP A 390 7.60 7.48 -16.31
N MET A 391 7.04 8.50 -15.65
CA MET A 391 6.44 9.66 -16.30
C MET A 391 7.44 10.79 -16.57
N PHE A 392 8.61 10.78 -15.91
CA PHE A 392 9.58 11.86 -16.02
C PHE A 392 10.66 11.56 -17.07
N ILE A 393 10.74 12.41 -18.09
CA ILE A 393 11.68 12.29 -19.23
C ILE A 393 12.57 13.52 -19.40
N LYS A 394 12.27 14.59 -18.68
CA LYS A 394 13.00 15.87 -18.70
C LYS A 394 13.70 16.11 -17.37
N ASP A 395 14.47 17.20 -17.32
CA ASP A 395 15.24 17.59 -16.15
C ASP A 395 14.48 18.56 -15.22
N SER A 396 13.21 18.85 -15.53
CA SER A 396 12.33 19.67 -14.69
C SER A 396 10.86 19.34 -14.87
N ILE A 397 10.08 19.52 -13.81
CA ILE A 397 8.62 19.29 -13.81
C ILE A 397 7.92 20.16 -14.86
N GLU A 398 8.30 21.45 -14.99
CA GLU A 398 7.71 22.33 -15.98
C GLU A 398 7.96 21.82 -17.40
N ALA A 399 9.17 21.30 -17.67
CA ALA A 399 9.50 20.73 -18.96
C ALA A 399 8.75 19.42 -19.23
N ASP A 400 8.56 18.55 -18.23
CA ASP A 400 7.78 17.32 -18.37
C ASP A 400 6.30 17.60 -18.66
N ILE A 401 5.65 18.47 -17.87
CA ILE A 401 4.24 18.85 -18.07
C ILE A 401 4.03 19.49 -19.45
N SER A 402 4.94 20.35 -19.90
CA SER A 402 4.79 21.07 -21.17
C SER A 402 5.16 20.25 -22.40
N PHE A 403 5.95 19.18 -22.25
CA PHE A 403 6.58 18.44 -23.37
C PHE A 403 5.57 17.98 -24.42
N ALA A 404 4.51 17.28 -24.00
CA ALA A 404 3.55 16.73 -24.94
C ALA A 404 2.76 17.83 -25.67
N MET A 405 2.45 18.94 -25.00
CA MET A 405 1.79 20.10 -25.59
C MET A 405 2.70 20.80 -26.62
N GLN A 406 3.98 20.96 -26.31
CA GLN A 406 4.96 21.55 -27.24
C GLN A 406 5.14 20.70 -28.49
N VAL A 407 5.30 19.36 -28.33
CA VAL A 407 5.44 18.43 -29.47
C VAL A 407 4.23 18.48 -30.39
N ARG A 408 3.04 18.75 -29.83
CA ARG A 408 1.80 18.88 -30.61
C ARG A 408 1.58 20.27 -31.21
N GLY A 409 2.42 21.24 -30.88
CA GLY A 409 2.31 22.61 -31.38
C GLY A 409 1.11 23.38 -30.77
N GLU A 410 0.73 23.10 -29.54
CA GLU A 410 -0.32 23.85 -28.85
C GLU A 410 0.14 25.29 -28.58
N GLU A 411 -0.62 26.27 -29.09
CA GLU A 411 -0.22 27.68 -29.02
C GLU A 411 -0.19 28.24 -27.59
N ARG A 412 -1.01 27.68 -26.66
CA ARG A 412 -1.14 28.18 -25.29
C ARG A 412 -0.50 27.26 -24.24
N TRP A 413 0.49 26.49 -24.63
CA TRP A 413 1.11 25.52 -23.73
C TRP A 413 1.71 26.17 -22.47
N GLN A 414 2.30 27.38 -22.55
CA GLN A 414 2.88 28.07 -21.39
C GLN A 414 1.81 28.44 -20.35
N GLU A 415 0.69 29.02 -20.79
CA GLU A 415 -0.42 29.37 -19.91
C GLU A 415 -1.02 28.13 -19.24
N ARG A 416 -1.16 27.06 -20.00
CA ARG A 416 -1.71 25.79 -19.52
C ARG A 416 -0.77 25.12 -18.53
N THR A 417 0.53 25.07 -18.82
CA THR A 417 1.56 24.56 -17.89
C THR A 417 1.52 25.31 -16.57
N ARG A 418 1.46 26.65 -16.59
CA ARG A 418 1.37 27.45 -15.37
C ARG A 418 0.12 27.11 -14.56
N LYS A 419 -1.05 27.00 -15.19
CA LYS A 419 -2.30 26.62 -14.52
C LYS A 419 -2.23 25.23 -13.87
N LEU A 420 -1.61 24.26 -14.55
CA LEU A 420 -1.40 22.92 -14.01
C LEU A 420 -0.42 22.95 -12.81
N LEU A 421 0.69 23.67 -12.91
CA LEU A 421 1.63 23.84 -11.80
C LEU A 421 0.96 24.45 -10.56
N GLU A 422 0.12 25.47 -10.75
CA GLU A 422 -0.65 26.10 -9.67
C GLU A 422 -1.66 25.10 -9.05
N ARG A 423 -2.44 24.43 -9.89
CA ARG A 423 -3.52 23.52 -9.47
C ARG A 423 -3.00 22.29 -8.72
N PHE A 424 -1.87 21.72 -9.15
CA PHE A 424 -1.26 20.55 -8.52
C PHE A 424 -0.25 20.92 -7.43
N HIS A 425 -0.18 22.20 -7.02
CA HIS A 425 0.74 22.71 -5.99
C HIS A 425 2.21 22.36 -6.28
N LEU A 426 2.65 22.59 -7.52
CA LEU A 426 4.00 22.29 -8.01
C LEU A 426 4.81 23.54 -8.36
N THR A 427 4.26 24.74 -8.20
CA THR A 427 4.89 26.01 -8.61
C THR A 427 6.28 26.22 -8.03
N GLU A 428 6.46 25.92 -6.73
CA GLU A 428 7.74 26.02 -6.03
C GLU A 428 8.76 24.94 -6.45
N LEU A 429 8.28 23.90 -7.12
CA LEU A 429 9.06 22.71 -7.50
C LEU A 429 9.32 22.65 -9.00
N LYS A 430 8.82 23.60 -9.79
CA LYS A 430 8.76 23.55 -11.26
C LYS A 430 10.12 23.32 -11.94
N ASP A 431 11.20 23.85 -11.36
CA ASP A 431 12.56 23.77 -11.90
C ASP A 431 13.33 22.53 -11.40
N ARG A 432 12.71 21.68 -10.55
CA ARG A 432 13.34 20.46 -10.03
C ARG A 432 13.10 19.28 -10.96
N ASP A 433 14.07 18.37 -10.96
CA ASP A 433 13.90 17.05 -11.58
C ASP A 433 12.82 16.27 -10.79
N GLY A 434 11.80 15.78 -11.53
CA GLY A 434 10.69 15.03 -10.93
C GLY A 434 11.12 13.78 -10.18
N ARG A 435 12.22 13.14 -10.61
CA ARG A 435 12.78 11.93 -9.99
C ARG A 435 13.41 12.15 -8.61
N LEU A 436 13.68 13.41 -8.26
CA LEU A 436 14.27 13.80 -6.97
C LEU A 436 13.26 14.32 -5.95
N LEU A 437 11.98 14.21 -6.25
CA LEU A 437 10.89 14.65 -5.39
C LEU A 437 10.50 13.59 -4.34
N SER A 438 9.74 13.99 -3.32
CA SER A 438 9.07 13.03 -2.44
C SER A 438 7.99 12.25 -3.20
N GLY A 439 7.63 11.04 -2.73
CA GLY A 439 6.63 10.18 -3.39
C GLY A 439 5.31 10.90 -3.68
N GLY A 440 4.78 11.68 -2.72
CA GLY A 440 3.56 12.46 -2.93
C GLY A 440 3.72 13.59 -3.96
N GLN A 441 4.88 14.28 -3.95
CA GLN A 441 5.18 15.31 -4.95
C GLN A 441 5.33 14.70 -6.35
N MET A 442 6.03 13.57 -6.46
CA MET A 442 6.15 12.82 -7.72
C MET A 442 4.77 12.41 -8.24
N ARG A 443 3.88 11.92 -7.36
CA ARG A 443 2.53 11.50 -7.74
C ARG A 443 1.71 12.68 -8.26
N ARG A 444 1.72 13.84 -7.60
CA ARG A 444 1.05 15.04 -8.09
C ARG A 444 1.60 15.49 -9.44
N ALA A 445 2.92 15.45 -9.62
CA ALA A 445 3.55 15.80 -10.90
C ALA A 445 3.15 14.81 -12.02
N SER A 446 3.12 13.50 -11.75
CA SER A 446 2.68 12.50 -12.72
C SER A 446 1.20 12.68 -13.13
N LEU A 447 0.32 13.04 -12.18
CA LEU A 447 -1.07 13.39 -12.48
C LEU A 447 -1.16 14.64 -13.37
N ALA A 448 -0.39 15.70 -13.07
CA ALA A 448 -0.33 16.91 -13.89
C ALA A 448 0.12 16.63 -15.33
N ILE A 449 1.13 15.76 -15.51
CA ILE A 449 1.57 15.28 -16.83
C ILE A 449 0.45 14.51 -17.52
N GLY A 450 -0.25 13.62 -16.78
CA GLY A 450 -1.36 12.81 -17.30
C GLY A 450 -2.49 13.63 -17.90
N VAL A 451 -2.83 14.78 -17.30
CA VAL A 451 -3.92 15.66 -17.77
C VAL A 451 -3.44 16.79 -18.68
N ALA A 452 -2.13 16.92 -18.94
CA ALA A 452 -1.58 18.04 -19.71
C ALA A 452 -2.20 18.18 -21.10
N LEU A 453 -2.60 17.09 -21.74
CA LEU A 453 -3.19 17.07 -23.07
C LEU A 453 -4.73 17.14 -23.09
N ASP A 454 -5.38 17.30 -21.94
CA ASP A 454 -6.84 17.32 -21.84
C ASP A 454 -7.49 16.03 -22.36
N PRO A 455 -7.08 14.89 -21.86
CA PRO A 455 -7.61 13.63 -22.36
C PRO A 455 -9.08 13.50 -21.97
N GLU A 456 -9.87 12.90 -22.86
CA GLU A 456 -11.28 12.61 -22.56
C GLU A 456 -11.42 11.46 -21.56
N ILE A 457 -10.44 10.55 -21.56
CA ILE A 457 -10.37 9.38 -20.68
C ILE A 457 -9.02 9.38 -19.98
N LEU A 458 -9.04 9.40 -18.65
CA LEU A 458 -7.86 9.29 -17.83
C LEU A 458 -7.82 7.92 -17.16
N LEU A 459 -6.71 7.23 -17.33
CA LEU A 459 -6.43 5.94 -16.72
C LEU A 459 -5.35 6.11 -15.66
N LEU A 460 -5.61 5.66 -14.44
CA LEU A 460 -4.69 5.74 -13.32
C LEU A 460 -4.39 4.32 -12.81
N ASP A 461 -3.13 3.90 -12.92
CA ASP A 461 -2.70 2.60 -12.42
C ASP A 461 -2.12 2.77 -11.00
N GLU A 462 -2.83 2.28 -9.99
CA GLU A 462 -2.48 2.33 -8.55
C GLU A 462 -2.03 3.73 -8.07
N PRO A 463 -2.85 4.77 -8.18
CA PRO A 463 -2.43 6.15 -7.90
C PRO A 463 -2.09 6.42 -6.43
N THR A 464 -2.54 5.57 -5.50
CA THR A 464 -2.29 5.69 -4.05
C THR A 464 -1.30 4.67 -3.52
N ALA A 465 -0.72 3.82 -4.38
CA ALA A 465 0.25 2.81 -3.95
C ALA A 465 1.51 3.45 -3.32
N ASN A 466 2.02 2.83 -2.27
CA ASN A 466 3.24 3.25 -1.55
C ASN A 466 3.16 4.64 -0.92
N LEU A 467 1.96 5.17 -0.71
CA LEU A 467 1.77 6.45 -0.05
C LEU A 467 1.31 6.25 1.39
N ASP A 468 1.85 7.06 2.29
CA ASP A 468 1.28 7.16 3.64
C ASP A 468 -0.14 7.72 3.59
N ILE A 469 -0.89 7.50 4.66
CA ILE A 469 -2.32 7.84 4.71
C ILE A 469 -2.57 9.34 4.50
N ALA A 470 -1.68 10.23 4.97
CA ALA A 470 -1.83 11.67 4.78
C ALA A 470 -1.67 12.05 3.31
N THR A 471 -0.61 11.55 2.68
CA THR A 471 -0.35 11.75 1.24
C THR A 471 -1.47 11.14 0.39
N ARG A 472 -1.99 9.96 0.77
CA ARG A 472 -3.15 9.33 0.10
C ARG A 472 -4.38 10.24 0.15
N LYS A 473 -4.71 10.84 1.30
CA LYS A 473 -5.82 11.81 1.42
C LYS A 473 -5.61 13.05 0.55
N GLU A 474 -4.37 13.52 0.41
CA GLU A 474 -4.04 14.63 -0.47
C GLU A 474 -4.28 14.26 -1.96
N ILE A 475 -3.86 13.06 -2.38
CA ILE A 475 -4.13 12.56 -3.74
C ILE A 475 -5.63 12.39 -3.98
N MET A 476 -6.38 11.86 -3.00
CA MET A 476 -7.84 11.77 -3.09
C MET A 476 -8.51 13.14 -3.33
N ARG A 477 -8.04 14.17 -2.63
CA ARG A 477 -8.51 15.55 -2.86
C ARG A 477 -8.15 16.04 -4.25
N THR A 478 -6.91 15.79 -4.70
CA THR A 478 -6.46 16.13 -6.05
C THR A 478 -7.33 15.46 -7.12
N LEU A 479 -7.68 14.18 -6.94
CA LEU A 479 -8.57 13.45 -7.86
C LEU A 479 -9.96 14.09 -7.93
N LYS A 480 -10.53 14.52 -6.80
CA LYS A 480 -11.81 15.26 -6.78
C LYS A 480 -11.70 16.62 -7.50
N GLU A 481 -10.58 17.33 -7.30
CA GLU A 481 -10.33 18.60 -7.99
C GLU A 481 -10.11 18.44 -9.50
N MET A 482 -9.81 17.23 -9.99
CA MET A 482 -9.63 16.94 -11.42
C MET A 482 -10.94 16.63 -12.17
N GLU A 483 -12.05 16.48 -11.47
CA GLU A 483 -13.36 16.09 -12.07
C GLU A 483 -13.86 17.06 -13.15
N ASP A 484 -13.44 18.32 -13.10
CA ASP A 484 -13.75 19.33 -14.12
C ASP A 484 -12.72 19.38 -15.26
N ILE A 485 -11.62 18.62 -15.19
CA ILE A 485 -10.63 18.51 -16.28
C ILE A 485 -10.94 17.33 -17.20
N THR A 486 -11.27 16.17 -16.62
CA THR A 486 -11.49 14.94 -17.39
C THR A 486 -12.80 14.30 -16.97
N GLU A 487 -13.71 14.09 -17.94
CA GLU A 487 -15.06 13.59 -17.67
C GLU A 487 -15.09 12.11 -17.30
N THR A 488 -14.24 11.27 -17.92
CA THR A 488 -14.23 9.82 -17.71
C THR A 488 -12.90 9.40 -17.11
N VAL A 489 -12.94 8.82 -15.93
CA VAL A 489 -11.73 8.39 -15.21
C VAL A 489 -11.87 6.93 -14.78
N MET A 490 -10.85 6.12 -15.07
CA MET A 490 -10.74 4.76 -14.58
C MET A 490 -9.50 4.63 -13.68
N ILE A 491 -9.68 4.12 -12.48
CA ILE A 491 -8.60 3.85 -11.51
C ILE A 491 -8.50 2.34 -11.32
N ALA A 492 -7.36 1.74 -11.68
CA ALA A 492 -7.03 0.40 -11.23
C ALA A 492 -6.42 0.49 -9.84
N THR A 493 -6.99 -0.21 -8.86
CA THR A 493 -6.48 -0.15 -7.49
C THR A 493 -6.94 -1.34 -6.65
N HIS A 494 -6.19 -1.57 -5.57
CA HIS A 494 -6.57 -2.44 -4.45
C HIS A 494 -6.92 -1.64 -3.18
N ASP A 495 -6.90 -0.31 -3.24
CA ASP A 495 -7.32 0.58 -2.15
C ASP A 495 -8.84 0.69 -2.08
N MET A 496 -9.48 -0.17 -1.27
CA MET A 496 -10.94 -0.21 -1.18
C MET A 496 -11.54 1.03 -0.53
N GLN A 497 -10.78 1.78 0.25
CA GLN A 497 -11.25 3.05 0.78
C GLN A 497 -11.39 4.08 -0.35
N LEU A 498 -10.36 4.19 -1.23
CA LEU A 498 -10.44 5.01 -2.43
C LEU A 498 -11.62 4.60 -3.30
N VAL A 499 -11.81 3.29 -3.54
CA VAL A 499 -12.93 2.77 -4.33
C VAL A 499 -14.26 3.24 -3.76
N CYS A 500 -14.49 3.08 -2.46
CA CYS A 500 -15.75 3.43 -1.81
C CYS A 500 -16.03 4.94 -1.73
N GLU A 501 -14.98 5.76 -1.61
CA GLU A 501 -15.11 7.22 -1.50
C GLU A 501 -15.23 7.93 -2.84
N TRP A 502 -14.76 7.30 -3.93
CA TRP A 502 -14.59 7.99 -5.19
C TRP A 502 -15.35 7.37 -6.37
N ALA A 503 -15.45 6.04 -6.48
CA ALA A 503 -16.00 5.38 -7.65
C ALA A 503 -17.53 5.34 -7.64
N ASP A 504 -18.12 5.60 -8.81
CA ASP A 504 -19.55 5.40 -9.06
C ASP A 504 -19.85 3.97 -9.56
N ARG A 505 -18.90 3.35 -10.26
CA ARG A 505 -18.99 2.01 -10.84
C ARG A 505 -17.72 1.21 -10.53
N ILE A 506 -17.89 -0.05 -10.19
CA ILE A 506 -16.81 -0.96 -9.85
C ILE A 506 -16.82 -2.14 -10.83
N ILE A 507 -15.69 -2.36 -11.51
CA ILE A 507 -15.47 -3.51 -12.39
C ILE A 507 -14.49 -4.45 -11.71
N VAL A 508 -14.90 -5.70 -11.53
CA VAL A 508 -14.09 -6.74 -10.85
C VAL A 508 -13.50 -7.69 -11.88
N LEU A 509 -12.16 -7.68 -11.99
CA LEU A 509 -11.40 -8.60 -12.83
C LEU A 509 -10.88 -9.77 -12.01
N TYR A 510 -11.09 -10.97 -12.50
CA TYR A 510 -10.52 -12.19 -11.94
C TYR A 510 -10.11 -13.16 -13.05
N GLN A 511 -8.84 -13.57 -13.06
CA GLN A 511 -8.26 -14.50 -14.04
C GLN A 511 -8.56 -14.16 -15.52
N GLY A 512 -8.60 -12.85 -15.83
CA GLY A 512 -8.86 -12.37 -17.20
C GLY A 512 -10.33 -12.31 -17.59
N GLU A 513 -11.24 -12.39 -16.65
CA GLU A 513 -12.68 -12.26 -16.88
C GLU A 513 -13.25 -11.12 -16.01
N VAL A 514 -14.25 -10.43 -16.52
CA VAL A 514 -15.07 -9.52 -15.72
C VAL A 514 -16.12 -10.37 -15.01
N ILE A 515 -15.92 -10.59 -13.71
CA ILE A 515 -16.83 -11.43 -12.92
C ILE A 515 -17.96 -10.64 -12.27
N ALA A 516 -17.77 -9.33 -12.11
CA ALA A 516 -18.80 -8.42 -11.61
C ALA A 516 -18.58 -7.01 -12.16
N ASP A 517 -19.67 -6.27 -12.31
CA ASP A 517 -19.72 -4.92 -12.82
C ASP A 517 -20.98 -4.23 -12.26
N GLY A 518 -20.81 -3.25 -11.37
CA GLY A 518 -21.93 -2.64 -10.67
C GLY A 518 -21.54 -1.57 -9.66
N SER A 519 -22.49 -1.22 -8.82
CA SER A 519 -22.35 -0.27 -7.72
C SER A 519 -21.54 -0.86 -6.56
N ARG A 520 -21.09 -0.01 -5.64
CA ARG A 520 -20.40 -0.46 -4.42
C ARG A 520 -21.26 -1.41 -3.58
N ASP A 521 -22.58 -1.19 -3.52
CA ASP A 521 -23.50 -2.04 -2.75
C ASP A 521 -23.63 -3.44 -3.36
N GLU A 522 -23.68 -3.54 -4.70
CA GLU A 522 -23.74 -4.82 -5.42
C GLU A 522 -22.43 -5.61 -5.27
N ILE A 523 -21.29 -4.94 -5.27
CA ILE A 523 -19.99 -5.60 -5.17
C ILE A 523 -19.67 -6.00 -3.72
N PHE A 524 -19.70 -5.03 -2.79
CA PHE A 524 -19.33 -5.30 -1.39
C PHE A 524 -20.40 -6.03 -0.60
N GLY A 525 -21.66 -6.00 -1.05
CA GLY A 525 -22.75 -6.82 -0.50
C GLY A 525 -22.72 -8.29 -0.91
N ASN A 526 -21.86 -8.66 -1.89
CA ASN A 526 -21.75 -10.02 -2.40
C ASN A 526 -20.50 -10.72 -1.85
N GLN A 527 -20.68 -11.51 -0.79
CA GLN A 527 -19.61 -12.25 -0.12
C GLN A 527 -18.87 -13.21 -1.06
N GLU A 528 -19.56 -13.85 -2.01
CA GLU A 528 -18.95 -14.78 -2.97
C GLU A 528 -17.92 -14.07 -3.88
N ILE A 529 -18.21 -12.84 -4.32
CA ILE A 529 -17.28 -12.03 -5.09
C ILE A 529 -16.07 -11.67 -4.23
N LEU A 530 -16.29 -11.20 -3.00
CA LEU A 530 -15.23 -10.82 -2.07
C LEU A 530 -14.28 -11.97 -1.79
N ASP A 531 -14.82 -13.15 -1.49
CA ASP A 531 -14.03 -14.37 -1.20
C ASP A 531 -13.28 -14.87 -2.45
N THR A 532 -13.91 -14.85 -3.63
CA THR A 532 -13.31 -15.32 -4.87
C THR A 532 -12.10 -14.48 -5.26
N VAL A 533 -12.18 -13.16 -5.12
CA VAL A 533 -11.12 -12.23 -5.55
C VAL A 533 -10.14 -11.91 -4.43
N GLY A 534 -10.49 -12.21 -3.18
CA GLY A 534 -9.70 -11.85 -1.99
C GLY A 534 -9.75 -10.35 -1.69
N ILE A 535 -10.90 -9.71 -1.94
CA ILE A 535 -11.10 -8.29 -1.67
C ILE A 535 -11.56 -8.13 -0.21
N ARG A 536 -10.92 -7.22 0.51
CA ARG A 536 -11.40 -6.77 1.81
C ARG A 536 -12.12 -5.43 1.68
N PRO A 537 -13.42 -5.35 2.03
CA PRO A 537 -14.10 -4.06 2.11
C PRO A 537 -13.46 -3.18 3.22
N PRO A 538 -13.73 -1.86 3.26
CA PRO A 538 -13.28 -1.01 4.36
C PRO A 538 -13.70 -1.58 5.72
N GLU A 539 -12.85 -1.42 6.74
CA GLU A 539 -13.09 -1.95 8.08
C GLU A 539 -14.45 -1.48 8.65
N ILE A 540 -14.79 -0.21 8.41
CA ILE A 540 -16.05 0.37 8.89
C ILE A 540 -17.28 -0.26 8.23
N PHE A 541 -17.17 -0.71 6.95
CA PHE A 541 -18.24 -1.48 6.31
C PHE A 541 -18.42 -2.82 7.00
N SER A 542 -17.32 -3.54 7.26
CA SER A 542 -17.34 -4.81 7.97
C SER A 542 -17.92 -4.65 9.37
N MET A 543 -17.59 -3.55 10.07
CA MET A 543 -18.17 -3.22 11.37
C MET A 543 -19.69 -2.97 11.28
N ALA A 544 -20.12 -2.17 10.30
CA ALA A 544 -21.54 -1.89 10.09
C ALA A 544 -22.34 -3.17 9.82
N GLN A 545 -21.85 -4.03 8.91
CA GLN A 545 -22.46 -5.32 8.58
C GLN A 545 -22.48 -6.30 9.76
N ALA A 546 -21.52 -6.20 10.66
CA ALA A 546 -21.48 -7.01 11.88
C ALA A 546 -22.54 -6.59 12.92
N LEU A 547 -22.98 -5.33 12.89
CA LEU A 547 -24.06 -4.81 13.74
C LEU A 547 -25.45 -5.02 13.11
N ASP A 548 -25.58 -4.65 11.84
CA ASP A 548 -26.81 -4.82 11.07
C ASP A 548 -26.47 -5.10 9.60
N LYS A 549 -26.91 -6.24 9.09
CA LYS A 549 -26.67 -6.64 7.69
C LYS A 549 -27.27 -5.71 6.63
N LYS A 550 -28.13 -4.77 7.03
CA LYS A 550 -28.70 -3.73 6.16
C LYS A 550 -27.90 -2.42 6.18
N ALA A 551 -26.91 -2.31 7.05
CA ALA A 551 -26.14 -1.10 7.22
C ALA A 551 -24.97 -1.06 6.23
N TYR A 552 -25.16 -0.41 5.08
CA TYR A 552 -24.14 -0.17 4.07
C TYR A 552 -23.43 1.15 4.35
N CYS A 553 -22.44 1.15 5.23
CA CYS A 553 -21.61 2.31 5.59
C CYS A 553 -20.18 2.07 5.13
N TYR A 554 -19.69 2.86 4.22
CA TYR A 554 -18.35 2.70 3.61
C TYR A 554 -17.32 3.70 4.14
N THR A 555 -17.78 4.73 4.83
CA THR A 555 -16.96 5.76 5.45
C THR A 555 -17.33 5.93 6.91
N ILE A 556 -16.41 6.49 7.71
CA ILE A 556 -16.67 6.80 9.12
C ILE A 556 -17.85 7.76 9.26
N ASP A 557 -17.94 8.76 8.39
CA ASP A 557 -19.05 9.73 8.38
C ASP A 557 -20.41 9.07 8.11
N GLU A 558 -20.48 8.12 7.15
CA GLU A 558 -21.69 7.32 6.90
C GLU A 558 -22.08 6.47 8.12
N PHE A 559 -21.09 5.84 8.78
CA PHE A 559 -21.33 5.05 9.98
C PHE A 559 -21.85 5.92 11.13
N VAL A 560 -21.20 7.03 11.41
CA VAL A 560 -21.59 7.97 12.46
C VAL A 560 -23.00 8.52 12.21
N LYS A 561 -23.34 8.88 10.96
CA LYS A 561 -24.70 9.31 10.58
C LYS A 561 -25.74 8.19 10.65
N GLY A 562 -25.34 6.95 10.31
CA GLY A 562 -26.22 5.79 10.31
C GLY A 562 -26.59 5.27 11.69
N PHE A 563 -25.62 5.29 12.62
CA PHE A 563 -25.78 4.75 13.97
C PHE A 563 -25.86 5.83 15.07
N GLY A 564 -25.45 7.05 14.78
CA GLY A 564 -25.35 8.14 15.76
C GLY A 564 -26.62 8.96 15.99
N GLY A 565 -27.64 8.82 15.20
CA GLY A 565 -28.97 9.43 15.38
C GLY A 565 -28.93 10.96 15.55
N LYS A 566 -28.53 11.71 14.53
CA LYS A 566 -29.03 13.06 14.16
C LYS A 566 -28.31 13.62 12.96
#